data_b7766ca0d159ce6f666222df11653025
#
_entry.id   b7766ca0d159ce6f666222df11653025
#
_cell.length_a   1.000
_cell.length_b   1.000
_cell.length_c   1.000
_cell.angle_alpha   90.00
_cell.angle_beta   90.00
_cell.angle_gamma   90.00
#
_symmetry.space_group_name_H-M   'P 1'
#
loop_
_entity.id
_entity.type
_entity.pdbx_description
1 polymer ?
#
loop_
_entity_poly.entity_id
_entity_poly.type
_entity_poly.pdbx_seq_one_letter_code
_entity_poly.pdbx_strand_id
1 'polypeptide(L)'
;EMCIRDSSKAALVTFGGAYALLPYVFQNIIENHGWLTSQQMIDGLALGESTPGPLIMIVTYVGFIVGWYNDILGLGSPLLGAIICAAIATFFTFLPSFAFIFIGAPLIESSKKNKSLDTPLSFITSAVVGLIANLGFILAYNSLWIDNGGTEYFDIHLFILIILSFLALTKAKVGILPLLLTLAMTGAMMKFYF
;
A
#
# COMPACT_ATOMS: atom_id res chain seq x y z
N GLU A 1 -17.44 -12.55 5.02
CA GLU A 1 -18.09 -11.19 5.04
C GLU A 1 -17.06 -10.08 5.23
N MET A 2 -16.10 -10.23 6.17
CA MET A 2 -15.10 -9.20 6.45
C MET A 2 -14.23 -8.86 5.22
N CYS A 3 -13.65 -9.85 4.53
CA CYS A 3 -12.83 -9.61 3.33
C CYS A 3 -13.59 -8.86 2.23
N ILE A 4 -14.87 -9.17 2.02
CA ILE A 4 -15.70 -8.54 0.99
C ILE A 4 -16.00 -7.09 1.37
N ARG A 5 -16.44 -6.86 2.61
CA ARG A 5 -16.84 -5.52 3.08
C ARG A 5 -15.67 -4.56 3.13
N ASP A 6 -14.55 -5.01 3.66
CA ASP A 6 -13.38 -4.13 3.86
C ASP A 6 -12.64 -3.88 2.53
N SER A 7 -12.57 -4.87 1.63
CA SER A 7 -12.05 -4.68 0.28
C SER A 7 -12.92 -3.73 -0.54
N SER A 8 -14.25 -3.85 -0.46
CA SER A 8 -15.16 -2.94 -1.17
C SER A 8 -15.11 -1.53 -0.61
N LYS A 9 -15.05 -1.37 0.72
CA LYS A 9 -14.87 -0.05 1.36
C LYS A 9 -13.53 0.57 0.96
N ALA A 10 -12.47 -0.22 1.01
CA ALA A 10 -11.15 0.20 0.59
C ALA A 10 -11.18 0.74 -0.84
N ALA A 11 -11.80 0.02 -1.77
CA ALA A 11 -11.94 0.43 -3.16
C ALA A 11 -12.77 1.71 -3.34
N LEU A 12 -13.83 1.89 -2.55
CA LEU A 12 -14.67 3.10 -2.59
C LEU A 12 -13.97 4.33 -2.02
N VAL A 13 -13.10 4.16 -1.03
CA VAL A 13 -12.33 5.25 -0.41
C VAL A 13 -11.10 5.61 -1.25
N THR A 14 -10.70 4.76 -2.21
CA THR A 14 -9.55 5.00 -3.09
C THR A 14 -9.86 6.08 -4.13
N PHE A 15 -10.05 7.31 -3.68
CA PHE A 15 -10.16 8.46 -4.56
C PHE A 15 -8.75 9.03 -4.82
N GLY A 16 -8.27 8.87 -6.06
CA GLY A 16 -7.05 9.54 -6.51
C GLY A 16 -5.75 8.72 -6.46
N GLY A 17 -5.80 7.42 -6.13
CA GLY A 17 -4.63 6.54 -6.22
C GLY A 17 -4.51 5.54 -5.07
N ALA A 18 -3.78 4.47 -5.32
CA ALA A 18 -3.61 3.38 -4.36
C ALA A 18 -2.89 3.80 -3.06
N TYR A 19 -2.07 4.85 -3.09
CA TYR A 19 -1.41 5.39 -1.90
C TYR A 19 -2.38 5.99 -0.88
N ALA A 20 -3.50 6.53 -1.32
CA ALA A 20 -4.54 7.05 -0.42
C ALA A 20 -5.22 5.92 0.38
N LEU A 21 -5.19 4.70 -0.14
CA LEU A 21 -5.75 3.53 0.50
C LEU A 21 -4.87 2.99 1.63
N LEU A 22 -3.56 3.11 1.52
CA LEU A 22 -2.61 2.47 2.44
C LEU A 22 -2.82 2.87 3.91
N PRO A 23 -3.00 4.15 4.29
CA PRO A 23 -3.28 4.52 5.67
C PRO A 23 -4.57 3.87 6.20
N TYR A 24 -5.60 3.80 5.38
CA TYR A 24 -6.88 3.17 5.73
C TYR A 24 -6.72 1.65 5.94
N VAL A 25 -6.00 0.99 5.03
CA VAL A 25 -5.73 -0.45 5.11
C VAL A 25 -4.86 -0.75 6.34
N PHE A 26 -3.83 0.06 6.58
CA PHE A 26 -2.94 -0.06 7.73
C PHE A 26 -3.73 0.04 9.04
N GLN A 27 -4.52 1.08 9.19
CA GLN A 27 -5.33 1.31 10.39
C GLN A 27 -6.38 0.22 10.62
N ASN A 28 -7.12 -0.15 9.59
CA ASN A 28 -8.17 -1.17 9.73
C ASN A 28 -7.61 -2.56 10.03
N ILE A 29 -6.53 -2.96 9.38
CA ILE A 29 -6.02 -4.32 9.46
C ILE A 29 -5.21 -4.54 10.73
N ILE A 30 -4.41 -3.55 11.13
CA ILE A 30 -3.54 -3.66 12.30
C ILE A 30 -4.28 -3.22 13.56
N GLU A 31 -4.83 -1.99 13.58
CA GLU A 31 -5.39 -1.40 14.78
C GLU A 31 -6.77 -1.97 15.14
N ASN A 32 -7.67 -2.10 14.15
CA ASN A 32 -9.04 -2.52 14.40
C ASN A 32 -9.22 -4.04 14.46
N HIS A 33 -8.48 -4.80 13.65
CA HIS A 33 -8.69 -6.23 13.51
C HIS A 33 -7.49 -7.08 14.00
N GLY A 34 -6.30 -6.52 14.11
CA GLY A 34 -5.10 -7.24 14.56
C GLY A 34 -4.73 -8.43 13.66
N TRP A 35 -5.10 -8.41 12.39
CA TRP A 35 -4.88 -9.54 11.47
C TRP A 35 -3.44 -9.67 11.01
N LEU A 36 -2.73 -8.54 10.91
CA LEU A 36 -1.33 -8.48 10.55
C LEU A 36 -0.57 -7.67 11.59
N THR A 37 0.70 -8.00 11.73
CA THR A 37 1.65 -7.15 12.45
C THR A 37 2.11 -6.00 11.56
N SER A 38 2.60 -4.91 12.18
CA SER A 38 3.17 -3.78 11.44
C SER A 38 4.29 -4.24 10.49
N GLN A 39 5.12 -5.20 10.91
CA GLN A 39 6.20 -5.76 10.09
C GLN A 39 5.65 -6.49 8.86
N GLN A 40 4.65 -7.35 9.03
CA GLN A 40 4.03 -8.06 7.91
C GLN A 40 3.38 -7.09 6.91
N MET A 41 2.85 -5.98 7.39
CA MET A 41 2.29 -4.96 6.50
C MET A 41 3.37 -4.23 5.70
N ILE A 42 4.52 -3.94 6.31
CA ILE A 42 5.68 -3.36 5.62
C ILE A 42 6.22 -4.34 4.56
N ASP A 43 6.33 -5.62 4.88
CA ASP A 43 6.74 -6.67 3.94
C ASP A 43 5.76 -6.77 2.75
N GLY A 44 4.45 -6.70 3.02
CA GLY A 44 3.42 -6.69 1.99
C GLY A 44 3.49 -5.45 1.10
N LEU A 45 3.80 -4.29 1.66
CA LEU A 45 4.01 -3.06 0.91
C LEU A 45 5.25 -3.18 0.01
N ALA A 46 6.36 -3.68 0.53
CA ALA A 46 7.58 -3.91 -0.23
C ALA A 46 7.37 -4.88 -1.40
N LEU A 47 6.59 -5.96 -1.19
CA LEU A 47 6.18 -6.88 -2.24
C LEU A 47 5.30 -6.21 -3.28
N GLY A 48 4.33 -5.40 -2.84
CA GLY A 48 3.43 -4.65 -3.72
C GLY A 48 4.17 -3.66 -4.61
N GLU A 49 5.16 -2.96 -4.07
CA GLU A 49 5.96 -1.99 -4.83
C GLU A 49 7.00 -2.64 -5.75
N SER A 50 7.54 -3.80 -5.37
CA SER A 50 8.48 -4.55 -6.20
C SER A 50 7.82 -5.30 -7.35
N THR A 51 6.52 -5.54 -7.26
CA THR A 51 5.76 -6.26 -8.28
C THR A 51 5.28 -5.27 -9.36
N PRO A 52 5.52 -5.53 -10.64
CA PRO A 52 4.99 -4.67 -11.71
C PRO A 52 3.46 -4.81 -11.75
N GLY A 53 2.75 -3.81 -11.22
CA GLY A 53 1.30 -3.82 -11.14
C GLY A 53 0.74 -2.66 -10.31
N PRO A 54 -0.59 -2.61 -10.15
CA PRO A 54 -1.21 -1.60 -9.32
C PRO A 54 -0.92 -1.89 -7.83
N LEU A 55 -0.50 -0.88 -7.10
CA LEU A 55 -0.15 -0.96 -5.66
C LEU A 55 -1.30 -1.52 -4.80
N ILE A 56 -2.54 -1.40 -5.27
CA ILE A 56 -3.73 -1.97 -4.61
C ILE A 56 -3.64 -3.50 -4.43
N MET A 57 -2.70 -4.18 -5.11
CA MET A 57 -2.42 -5.61 -4.92
C MET A 57 -1.97 -5.95 -3.49
N ILE A 58 -1.60 -4.96 -2.67
CA ILE A 58 -1.37 -5.17 -1.24
C ILE A 58 -2.60 -5.76 -0.55
N VAL A 59 -3.81 -5.43 -1.01
CA VAL A 59 -5.07 -6.01 -0.48
C VAL A 59 -5.16 -7.52 -0.78
N THR A 60 -4.61 -7.95 -1.92
CA THR A 60 -4.49 -9.38 -2.27
C THR A 60 -3.55 -10.10 -1.29
N TYR A 61 -2.41 -9.50 -0.98
CA TYR A 61 -1.47 -10.02 0.01
C TYR A 61 -2.12 -10.14 1.38
N VAL A 62 -2.82 -9.09 1.83
CA VAL A 62 -3.56 -9.11 3.09
C VAL A 62 -4.58 -10.24 3.10
N GLY A 63 -5.38 -10.38 2.03
CA GLY A 63 -6.34 -11.47 1.88
C GLY A 63 -5.69 -12.85 1.98
N PHE A 64 -4.50 -13.01 1.38
CA PHE A 64 -3.73 -14.25 1.45
C PHE A 64 -3.31 -14.57 2.89
N ILE A 65 -2.70 -13.61 3.59
CA ILE A 65 -2.24 -13.79 4.97
C ILE A 65 -3.41 -14.08 5.92
N VAL A 66 -4.51 -13.35 5.78
CA VAL A 66 -5.73 -13.59 6.58
C VAL A 66 -6.28 -15.00 6.34
N GLY A 67 -6.33 -15.44 5.08
CA GLY A 67 -6.78 -16.80 4.74
C GLY A 67 -5.83 -17.89 5.20
N TRP A 68 -4.52 -17.61 5.29
CA TRP A 68 -3.51 -18.54 5.76
C TRP A 68 -3.59 -18.81 7.27
N TYR A 69 -3.72 -17.74 8.07
CA TYR A 69 -3.74 -17.85 9.53
C TYR A 69 -5.12 -18.21 10.10
N ASN A 70 -6.21 -17.92 9.37
CA ASN A 70 -7.55 -18.26 9.80
C ASN A 70 -8.09 -19.33 8.86
N ASP A 71 -8.37 -20.53 9.37
CA ASP A 71 -9.02 -21.59 8.58
C ASP A 71 -10.50 -21.22 8.33
N ILE A 72 -10.72 -20.13 7.56
CA ILE A 72 -12.03 -19.51 7.33
C ILE A 72 -12.99 -20.46 6.60
N LEU A 73 -12.47 -21.42 5.87
CA LEU A 73 -13.25 -22.31 5.01
C LEU A 73 -13.38 -23.74 5.58
N GLY A 74 -12.70 -24.06 6.70
CA GLY A 74 -12.74 -25.40 7.28
C GLY A 74 -12.22 -26.51 6.34
N LEU A 75 -11.42 -26.14 5.34
CA LEU A 75 -10.97 -27.04 4.28
C LEU A 75 -9.77 -27.90 4.70
N GLY A 76 -9.24 -27.72 5.91
CA GLY A 76 -8.06 -28.43 6.41
C GLY A 76 -6.78 -28.16 5.60
N SER A 77 -6.81 -27.19 4.67
CA SER A 77 -5.69 -26.78 3.84
C SER A 77 -5.53 -25.26 3.90
N PRO A 78 -4.55 -24.75 4.68
CA PRO A 78 -4.32 -23.31 4.82
C PRO A 78 -4.04 -22.62 3.49
N LEU A 79 -3.36 -23.31 2.57
CA LEU A 79 -3.02 -22.79 1.25
C LEU A 79 -4.25 -22.51 0.39
N LEU A 80 -5.23 -23.45 0.37
CA LEU A 80 -6.47 -23.24 -0.40
C LEU A 80 -7.29 -22.09 0.20
N GLY A 81 -7.38 -22.00 1.52
CA GLY A 81 -8.01 -20.89 2.21
C GLY A 81 -7.38 -19.54 1.86
N ALA A 82 -6.05 -19.48 1.87
CA ALA A 82 -5.29 -18.29 1.51
C ALA A 82 -5.53 -17.84 0.06
N ILE A 83 -5.48 -18.77 -0.91
CA ILE A 83 -5.71 -18.48 -2.33
C ILE A 83 -7.13 -17.97 -2.57
N ILE A 84 -8.13 -18.61 -1.98
CA ILE A 84 -9.53 -18.21 -2.15
C ILE A 84 -9.77 -16.83 -1.53
N CYS A 85 -9.26 -16.56 -0.32
CA CYS A 85 -9.38 -15.25 0.32
C CYS A 85 -8.67 -14.16 -0.49
N ALA A 86 -7.48 -14.44 -1.02
CA ALA A 86 -6.77 -13.52 -1.90
C ALA A 86 -7.57 -13.21 -3.17
N ALA A 87 -8.14 -14.22 -3.81
CA ALA A 87 -8.97 -14.06 -5.01
C ALA A 87 -10.24 -13.25 -4.73
N ILE A 88 -10.92 -13.52 -3.62
CA ILE A 88 -12.10 -12.75 -3.18
C ILE A 88 -11.72 -11.30 -2.91
N ALA A 89 -10.66 -11.06 -2.13
CA ALA A 89 -10.19 -9.72 -1.82
C ALA A 89 -9.87 -8.93 -3.09
N THR A 90 -9.16 -9.54 -4.04
CA THR A 90 -8.84 -8.94 -5.34
C THR A 90 -10.10 -8.61 -6.13
N PHE A 91 -11.01 -9.56 -6.28
CA PHE A 91 -12.24 -9.37 -7.05
C PHE A 91 -13.07 -8.20 -6.50
N PHE A 92 -13.31 -8.17 -5.20
CA PHE A 92 -14.12 -7.11 -4.57
C PHE A 92 -13.40 -5.77 -4.49
N THR A 93 -12.08 -5.73 -4.58
CA THR A 93 -11.32 -4.49 -4.69
C THR A 93 -11.44 -3.87 -6.08
N PHE A 94 -11.42 -4.67 -7.13
CA PHE A 94 -11.52 -4.16 -8.50
C PHE A 94 -12.95 -3.95 -8.98
N LEU A 95 -13.92 -4.67 -8.43
CA LEU A 95 -15.33 -4.60 -8.84
C LEU A 95 -15.91 -3.17 -8.84
N PRO A 96 -15.75 -2.35 -7.77
CA PRO A 96 -16.23 -0.96 -7.79
C PRO A 96 -15.55 -0.10 -8.85
N SER A 97 -14.26 -0.32 -9.10
CA SER A 97 -13.52 0.42 -10.13
C SER A 97 -14.08 0.16 -11.52
N PHE A 98 -14.39 -1.09 -11.85
CA PHE A 98 -15.07 -1.42 -13.11
C PHE A 98 -16.46 -0.81 -13.19
N ALA A 99 -17.23 -0.87 -12.10
CA ALA A 99 -18.56 -0.25 -12.07
C ALA A 99 -18.48 1.26 -12.32
N PHE A 100 -17.52 1.96 -11.70
CA PHE A 100 -17.32 3.39 -11.94
C PHE A 100 -16.88 3.70 -13.38
N ILE A 101 -16.06 2.87 -14.01
CA ILE A 101 -15.66 3.03 -15.40
C ILE A 101 -16.88 2.88 -16.31
N PHE A 102 -17.68 1.83 -16.16
CA PHE A 102 -18.84 1.58 -17.01
C PHE A 102 -19.93 2.64 -16.85
N ILE A 103 -20.19 3.10 -15.63
CA ILE A 103 -21.19 4.14 -15.36
C ILE A 103 -20.64 5.53 -15.72
N GLY A 104 -19.37 5.79 -15.43
CA GLY A 104 -18.75 7.10 -15.59
C GLY A 104 -18.34 7.44 -17.03
N ALA A 105 -17.99 6.43 -17.83
CA ALA A 105 -17.53 6.68 -19.21
C ALA A 105 -18.51 7.49 -20.06
N PRO A 106 -19.82 7.18 -20.10
CA PRO A 106 -20.79 8.00 -20.86
C PRO A 106 -20.93 9.42 -20.33
N LEU A 107 -20.83 9.60 -18.99
CA LEU A 107 -20.90 10.91 -18.33
C LEU A 107 -19.69 11.78 -18.69
N ILE A 108 -18.49 11.19 -18.71
CA ILE A 108 -17.24 11.88 -19.09
C ILE A 108 -17.27 12.26 -20.58
N GLU A 109 -17.78 11.37 -21.42
CA GLU A 109 -17.88 11.62 -22.86
C GLU A 109 -18.83 12.80 -23.18
N SER A 110 -19.95 12.90 -22.47
CA SER A 110 -20.88 14.04 -22.58
C SER A 110 -20.29 15.33 -22.02
N SER A 111 -19.41 15.26 -21.04
CA SER A 111 -18.79 16.40 -20.35
C SER A 111 -17.53 16.96 -21.03
N LYS A 112 -16.97 16.28 -22.02
CA LYS A 112 -15.74 16.73 -22.75
C LYS A 112 -15.86 18.14 -23.37
N LYS A 113 -17.06 18.68 -23.51
CA LYS A 113 -17.31 20.04 -23.97
C LYS A 113 -17.30 21.12 -22.86
N ASN A 114 -17.32 20.74 -21.60
CA ASN A 114 -17.38 21.67 -20.48
C ASN A 114 -16.09 21.61 -19.63
N LYS A 115 -15.32 22.70 -19.64
CA LYS A 115 -14.14 22.93 -18.78
C LYS A 115 -14.45 22.95 -17.27
N SER A 116 -15.69 22.66 -16.87
CA SER A 116 -16.17 22.74 -15.49
C SER A 116 -15.61 21.64 -14.57
N LEU A 117 -15.00 20.58 -15.12
CA LEU A 117 -14.45 19.46 -14.35
C LEU A 117 -12.97 19.62 -13.98
N ASP A 118 -12.25 20.59 -14.58
CA ASP A 118 -10.84 20.80 -14.32
C ASP A 118 -10.57 21.23 -12.87
N THR A 119 -11.43 22.06 -12.32
CA THR A 119 -11.31 22.56 -10.95
C THR A 119 -11.50 21.48 -9.89
N PRO A 120 -12.59 20.68 -9.88
CA PRO A 120 -12.75 19.56 -8.95
C PRO A 120 -11.61 18.52 -9.04
N LEU A 121 -11.15 18.19 -10.24
CA LEU A 121 -10.03 17.26 -10.44
C LEU A 121 -8.73 17.78 -9.85
N SER A 122 -8.45 19.08 -9.97
CA SER A 122 -7.28 19.71 -9.36
C SER A 122 -7.30 19.64 -7.83
N PHE A 123 -8.47 19.85 -7.21
CA PHE A 123 -8.61 19.69 -5.75
C PHE A 123 -8.37 18.27 -5.29
N ILE A 124 -8.92 17.27 -5.99
CA ILE A 124 -8.70 15.86 -5.69
C ILE A 124 -7.20 15.51 -5.79
N THR A 125 -6.54 15.95 -6.86
CA THR A 125 -5.10 15.70 -7.06
C THR A 125 -4.26 16.30 -5.94
N SER A 126 -4.59 17.53 -5.50
CA SER A 126 -3.90 18.19 -4.39
C SER A 126 -4.10 17.45 -3.06
N ALA A 127 -5.30 16.95 -2.79
CA ALA A 127 -5.58 16.14 -1.61
C ALA A 127 -4.79 14.82 -1.61
N VAL A 128 -4.67 14.17 -2.77
CA VAL A 128 -3.88 12.94 -2.93
C VAL A 128 -2.40 13.18 -2.62
N VAL A 129 -1.82 14.29 -3.05
CA VAL A 129 -0.44 14.64 -2.70
C VAL A 129 -0.26 14.74 -1.18
N GLY A 130 -1.21 15.34 -0.48
CA GLY A 130 -1.19 15.40 0.99
C GLY A 130 -1.27 14.03 1.65
N LEU A 131 -2.10 13.11 1.12
CA LEU A 131 -2.20 11.74 1.61
C LEU A 131 -0.91 10.94 1.39
N ILE A 132 -0.27 11.09 0.23
CA ILE A 132 1.03 10.45 -0.05
C ILE A 132 2.11 10.97 0.91
N ALA A 133 2.16 12.27 1.17
CA ALA A 133 3.09 12.84 2.13
C ALA A 133 2.86 12.31 3.55
N ASN A 134 1.60 12.21 3.98
CA ASN A 134 1.23 11.63 5.28
C ASN A 134 1.66 10.16 5.38
N LEU A 135 1.42 9.36 4.34
CA LEU A 135 1.86 7.97 4.29
C LEU A 135 3.39 7.87 4.41
N GLY A 136 4.13 8.68 3.65
CA GLY A 136 5.58 8.74 3.72
C GLY A 136 6.08 9.06 5.13
N PHE A 137 5.41 9.96 5.83
CA PHE A 137 5.73 10.29 7.22
C PHE A 137 5.47 9.11 8.17
N ILE A 138 4.30 8.45 8.05
CA ILE A 138 3.95 7.28 8.87
C ILE A 138 4.95 6.14 8.65
N LEU A 139 5.29 5.84 7.40
CA LEU A 139 6.25 4.79 7.08
C LEU A 139 7.66 5.13 7.59
N ALA A 140 8.10 6.36 7.42
CA ALA A 140 9.40 6.82 7.95
C ALA A 140 9.43 6.71 9.48
N TYR A 141 8.37 7.14 10.17
CA TYR A 141 8.27 7.04 11.62
C TYR A 141 8.36 5.59 12.09
N ASN A 142 7.52 4.70 11.54
CA ASN A 142 7.52 3.28 11.92
C ASN A 142 8.81 2.54 11.56
N SER A 143 9.54 2.99 10.54
CA SER A 143 10.81 2.38 10.15
C SER A 143 12.00 2.90 10.97
N LEU A 144 11.97 4.16 11.41
CA LEU A 144 13.05 4.78 12.18
C LEU A 144 13.03 4.41 13.65
N TRP A 145 11.84 4.11 14.20
CA TRP A 145 11.68 3.71 15.59
C TRP A 145 11.49 2.19 15.66
N ILE A 146 12.54 1.49 16.10
CA ILE A 146 12.53 0.04 16.30
C ILE A 146 12.23 -0.25 17.75
N ASP A 147 11.12 -0.96 18.00
CA ASP A 147 10.77 -1.46 19.34
C ASP A 147 11.37 -2.86 19.54
N ASN A 148 12.37 -2.96 20.38
CA ASN A 148 12.99 -4.22 20.80
C ASN A 148 12.54 -4.61 22.23
N GLY A 149 11.22 -4.67 22.45
CA GLY A 149 10.69 -5.19 23.72
C GLY A 149 10.76 -4.22 24.90
N GLY A 150 10.51 -2.94 24.68
CA GLY A 150 10.39 -1.93 25.74
C GLY A 150 11.40 -0.78 25.71
N THR A 151 12.30 -0.77 24.75
CA THR A 151 13.18 0.37 24.46
C THR A 151 13.10 0.71 22.99
N GLU A 152 12.60 1.92 22.70
CA GLU A 152 12.57 2.45 21.34
C GLU A 152 13.98 2.98 20.99
N TYR A 153 14.58 2.43 19.94
CA TYR A 153 15.85 2.90 19.40
C TYR A 153 15.62 3.60 18.07
N PHE A 154 16.25 4.77 17.93
CA PHE A 154 16.27 5.49 16.67
C PHE A 154 17.39 4.95 15.77
N ASP A 155 17.02 4.42 14.59
CA ASP A 155 17.98 3.90 13.63
C ASP A 155 18.60 5.03 12.81
N ILE A 156 19.78 5.49 13.25
CA ILE A 156 20.55 6.55 12.60
C ILE A 156 21.04 6.14 11.21
N HIS A 157 21.30 4.85 10.99
CA HIS A 157 21.80 4.35 9.70
C HIS A 157 20.69 4.43 8.64
N LEU A 158 19.47 4.02 9.01
CA LEU A 158 18.32 4.13 8.14
C LEU A 158 17.97 5.59 7.86
N PHE A 159 18.09 6.47 8.84
CA PHE A 159 17.87 7.91 8.65
C PHE A 159 18.85 8.52 7.64
N ILE A 160 20.15 8.17 7.74
CA ILE A 160 21.14 8.60 6.78
C ILE A 160 20.83 8.07 5.38
N LEU A 161 20.42 6.81 5.25
CA LEU A 161 20.04 6.21 3.97
C LEU A 161 18.84 6.93 3.33
N ILE A 162 17.83 7.30 4.11
CA ILE A 162 16.67 8.07 3.64
C ILE A 162 17.13 9.42 3.07
N ILE A 163 17.98 10.16 3.80
CA ILE A 163 18.49 11.46 3.34
C ILE A 163 19.33 11.30 2.08
N LEU A 164 20.24 10.33 2.03
CA LEU A 164 21.08 10.08 0.86
C LEU A 164 20.23 9.71 -0.37
N SER A 165 19.21 8.89 -0.19
CA SER A 165 18.27 8.50 -1.26
C SER A 165 17.52 9.70 -1.79
N PHE A 166 17.03 10.56 -0.91
CA PHE A 166 16.33 11.80 -1.29
C PHE A 166 17.25 12.75 -2.07
N LEU A 167 18.50 12.92 -1.63
CA LEU A 167 19.48 13.73 -2.33
C LEU A 167 19.88 13.13 -3.69
N ALA A 168 20.01 11.81 -3.78
CA ALA A 168 20.31 11.11 -5.03
C ALA A 168 19.20 11.30 -6.07
N LEU A 169 17.93 11.22 -5.65
CA LEU A 169 16.79 11.44 -6.53
C LEU A 169 16.66 12.91 -6.97
N THR A 170 16.81 13.86 -6.02
CA THR A 170 16.52 15.26 -6.28
C THR A 170 17.69 16.00 -6.93
N LYS A 171 18.92 15.82 -6.43
CA LYS A 171 20.11 16.54 -6.93
C LYS A 171 20.87 15.75 -7.99
N ALA A 172 21.13 14.46 -7.78
CA ALA A 172 21.89 13.65 -8.72
C ALA A 172 21.05 13.12 -9.87
N LYS A 173 19.71 13.25 -9.82
CA LYS A 173 18.76 12.77 -10.84
C LYS A 173 18.99 11.31 -11.23
N VAL A 174 19.41 10.49 -10.26
CA VAL A 174 19.63 9.07 -10.46
C VAL A 174 18.29 8.40 -10.75
N GLY A 175 18.25 7.50 -11.72
CA GLY A 175 17.04 6.74 -12.01
C GLY A 175 16.58 5.90 -10.81
N ILE A 176 15.28 5.65 -10.70
CA ILE A 176 14.69 4.92 -9.58
C ILE A 176 15.25 3.48 -9.50
N LEU A 177 15.38 2.79 -10.64
CA LEU A 177 15.85 1.40 -10.69
C LEU A 177 17.27 1.20 -10.13
N PRO A 178 18.31 1.95 -10.58
CA PRO A 178 19.65 1.81 -10.01
C PRO A 178 19.68 2.21 -8.52
N LEU A 179 18.88 3.17 -8.09
CA LEU A 179 18.79 3.56 -6.68
C LEU A 179 18.22 2.41 -5.84
N LEU A 180 17.14 1.76 -6.27
CA LEU A 180 16.55 0.62 -5.58
C LEU A 180 17.54 -0.55 -5.47
N LEU A 181 18.28 -0.84 -6.52
CA LEU A 181 19.31 -1.91 -6.50
C LEU A 181 20.43 -1.59 -5.50
N THR A 182 20.91 -0.36 -5.48
CA THR A 182 21.96 0.04 -4.52
C THR A 182 21.46 0.00 -3.08
N LEU A 183 20.22 0.43 -2.82
CA LEU A 183 19.62 0.37 -1.48
C LEU A 183 19.36 -1.08 -1.04
N ALA A 184 18.89 -1.94 -1.93
CA ALA A 184 18.71 -3.36 -1.64
C ALA A 184 20.03 -4.05 -1.30
N MET A 185 21.10 -3.76 -2.04
CA MET A 185 22.44 -4.30 -1.73
C MET A 185 22.98 -3.77 -0.39
N THR A 186 22.84 -2.47 -0.11
CA THR A 186 23.28 -1.90 1.16
C THR A 186 22.48 -2.44 2.34
N GLY A 187 21.16 -2.57 2.23
CA GLY A 187 20.31 -3.18 3.25
C GLY A 187 20.64 -4.66 3.51
N ALA A 188 20.87 -5.44 2.44
CA ALA A 188 21.32 -6.82 2.58
C ALA A 188 22.69 -6.92 3.27
N MET A 189 23.64 -6.06 2.93
CA MET A 189 24.96 -6.02 3.60
C MET A 189 24.82 -5.65 5.08
N MET A 190 24.00 -4.66 5.42
CA MET A 190 23.79 -4.27 6.82
C MET A 190 23.19 -5.42 7.63
N LYS A 191 22.25 -6.18 7.10
CA LYS A 191 21.66 -7.36 7.77
C LYS A 191 22.66 -8.52 7.95
N PHE A 192 23.71 -8.59 7.12
CA PHE A 192 24.77 -9.61 7.27
C PHE A 192 25.85 -9.23 8.29
N TYR A 193 25.99 -7.92 8.59
CA TYR A 193 27.03 -7.41 9.50
C TYR A 193 26.51 -7.12 10.91
N PHE A 194 25.20 -6.97 11.08
CA PHE A 194 24.50 -6.78 12.35
C PHE A 194 23.48 -7.91 12.59
#